data_fc949c8837f94fa0173a303ec7d17353
#
_entry.id   fc949c8837f94fa0173a303ec7d17353
#
_cell.length_a   1.000
_cell.length_b   1.000
_cell.length_c   1.000
_cell.angle_alpha   90.00
_cell.angle_beta   90.00
_cell.angle_gamma   90.00
#
_symmetry.space_group_name_H-M   'P 1'
#
loop_
_entity.id
_entity.type
_entity.pdbx_description
1 polymer ?
#
loop_
_entity_poly.entity_id
_entity_poly.type
_entity_poly.pdbx_seq_one_letter_code
_entity_poly.pdbx_strand_id
1 'polypeptide(L)'
;MATNVVSQEQDAIALEVQITAPPDRVFQAITDPSQMLRWWGQQGIYHSTKWCTDVRPGGQWSCHGVSDADGSAYQVSGEYLEVDPPRLLSHTWVASWSGPMKTVVRWELQPTAGGTLVRVNHSGFAGAPAAAKGHYEGWVRVLGWMQAFVETGETVASRPAVSVPKN
;
A
#
# COMPACT_ATOMS: atom_id res chain seq x y z
N MET A 1 9.42 -7.54 -12.72
CA MET A 1 9.33 -6.09 -12.67
C MET A 1 9.88 -5.58 -11.39
N ALA A 2 10.72 -4.62 -11.46
CA ALA A 2 11.45 -4.18 -10.30
C ALA A 2 10.74 -3.02 -9.61
N THR A 3 10.48 -3.16 -8.32
CA THR A 3 10.18 -2.05 -7.43
C THR A 3 11.53 -1.53 -6.94
N ASN A 4 11.87 -0.30 -7.26
CA ASN A 4 13.18 0.26 -6.96
C ASN A 4 13.12 1.12 -5.71
N VAL A 5 14.11 0.96 -4.83
CA VAL A 5 14.32 1.88 -3.73
C VAL A 5 14.95 3.15 -4.28
N VAL A 6 14.27 4.28 -4.09
CA VAL A 6 14.79 5.59 -4.53
C VAL A 6 15.67 6.20 -3.45
N SER A 7 15.20 6.17 -2.21
CA SER A 7 15.98 6.60 -1.06
C SER A 7 15.47 5.91 0.20
N GLN A 8 16.38 5.70 1.15
CA GLN A 8 16.04 5.15 2.46
C GLN A 8 16.80 5.96 3.51
N GLU A 9 16.12 6.94 4.07
CA GLU A 9 16.65 7.75 5.15
C GLU A 9 16.17 7.19 6.48
N GLN A 10 16.72 7.67 7.59
CA GLN A 10 16.40 7.14 8.92
C GLN A 10 14.91 7.24 9.28
N ASP A 11 14.20 8.24 8.75
CA ASP A 11 12.81 8.52 9.11
C ASP A 11 11.83 8.37 7.94
N ALA A 12 12.31 8.02 6.75
CA ALA A 12 11.47 7.91 5.56
C ALA A 12 11.93 6.76 4.68
N ILE A 13 10.98 6.17 3.97
CA ILE A 13 11.24 5.18 2.92
C ILE A 13 10.58 5.65 1.64
N ALA A 14 11.24 5.39 0.51
CA ALA A 14 10.72 5.76 -0.79
C ALA A 14 10.96 4.63 -1.79
N LEU A 15 9.91 4.32 -2.55
CA LEU A 15 9.93 3.29 -3.59
C LEU A 15 9.24 3.83 -4.83
N GLU A 16 9.57 3.25 -5.97
CA GLU A 16 8.83 3.56 -7.20
C GLU A 16 8.67 2.31 -8.05
N VAL A 17 7.61 2.30 -8.85
CA VAL A 17 7.32 1.23 -9.80
C VAL A 17 6.70 1.83 -11.06
N GLN A 18 7.13 1.32 -12.22
CA GLN A 18 6.54 1.69 -13.51
C GLN A 18 5.39 0.74 -13.82
N ILE A 19 4.20 1.29 -14.07
CA ILE A 19 2.98 0.52 -14.36
C ILE A 19 2.51 0.83 -15.78
N THR A 20 2.16 -0.20 -16.55
CA THR A 20 1.68 -0.05 -17.92
C THR A 20 0.16 0.19 -17.94
N ALA A 21 -0.26 1.27 -17.28
CA ALA A 21 -1.64 1.73 -17.24
C ALA A 21 -1.66 3.24 -17.00
N PRO A 22 -2.71 3.95 -17.44
CA PRO A 22 -2.78 5.39 -17.22
C PRO A 22 -2.99 5.75 -15.75
N PRO A 23 -2.61 6.97 -15.33
CA PRO A 23 -2.76 7.39 -13.94
C PRO A 23 -4.17 7.24 -13.36
N ASP A 24 -5.21 7.49 -14.15
CA ASP A 24 -6.60 7.33 -13.71
C ASP A 24 -6.87 5.91 -13.23
N ARG A 25 -6.37 4.92 -13.97
CA ARG A 25 -6.57 3.51 -13.63
C ARG A 25 -5.84 3.14 -12.34
N VAL A 26 -4.63 3.64 -12.17
CA VAL A 26 -3.83 3.42 -10.96
C VAL A 26 -4.49 4.10 -9.76
N PHE A 27 -4.96 5.33 -9.94
CA PHE A 27 -5.62 6.09 -8.87
C PHE A 27 -6.87 5.36 -8.36
N GLN A 28 -7.66 4.77 -9.25
CA GLN A 28 -8.80 3.94 -8.85
C GLN A 28 -8.37 2.75 -8.01
N ALA A 29 -7.28 2.09 -8.36
CA ALA A 29 -6.81 0.91 -7.65
C ALA A 29 -6.39 1.22 -6.20
N ILE A 30 -5.95 2.45 -5.92
CA ILE A 30 -5.50 2.86 -4.59
C ILE A 30 -6.54 3.65 -3.79
N THR A 31 -7.73 3.87 -4.35
CA THR A 31 -8.79 4.64 -3.68
C THR A 31 -10.13 3.90 -3.61
N ASP A 32 -10.43 3.03 -4.56
CA ASP A 32 -11.68 2.28 -4.58
C ASP A 32 -11.60 1.10 -3.61
N PRO A 33 -12.42 1.09 -2.54
CA PRO A 33 -12.37 0.01 -1.54
C PRO A 33 -12.65 -1.37 -2.13
N SER A 34 -13.51 -1.48 -3.14
CA SER A 34 -13.80 -2.78 -3.76
C SER A 34 -12.58 -3.31 -4.53
N GLN A 35 -11.80 -2.44 -5.14
CA GLN A 35 -10.57 -2.85 -5.82
C GLN A 35 -9.48 -3.22 -4.82
N MET A 36 -9.26 -2.40 -3.80
CA MET A 36 -8.26 -2.67 -2.77
C MET A 36 -8.52 -4.00 -2.05
N LEU A 37 -9.78 -4.31 -1.79
CA LEU A 37 -10.15 -5.59 -1.21
C LEU A 37 -9.75 -6.77 -2.09
N ARG A 38 -9.71 -6.58 -3.41
CA ARG A 38 -9.38 -7.65 -4.36
C ARG A 38 -7.87 -7.86 -4.54
N TRP A 39 -7.06 -6.81 -4.41
CA TRP A 39 -5.64 -6.95 -4.76
C TRP A 39 -4.66 -6.85 -3.59
N TRP A 40 -5.06 -6.28 -2.46
CA TRP A 40 -4.12 -6.03 -1.36
C TRP A 40 -4.05 -7.25 -0.45
N GLY A 41 -3.00 -8.04 -0.63
CA GLY A 41 -2.74 -9.23 0.17
C GLY A 41 -2.37 -10.45 -0.68
N GLN A 42 -2.04 -11.53 0.00
CA GLN A 42 -1.72 -12.81 -0.63
C GLN A 42 -1.95 -13.93 0.38
N GLN A 43 -2.53 -15.03 -0.08
CA GLN A 43 -2.76 -16.20 0.76
C GLN A 43 -1.42 -16.70 1.33
N GLY A 44 -1.40 -16.95 2.64
CA GLY A 44 -0.19 -17.35 3.35
C GLY A 44 0.58 -16.17 3.97
N ILE A 45 0.23 -14.93 3.65
CA ILE A 45 0.81 -13.72 4.24
C ILE A 45 -0.25 -13.00 5.06
N TYR A 46 -1.16 -12.30 4.40
CA TYR A 46 -2.34 -11.71 5.02
C TYR A 46 -3.36 -11.37 3.92
N HIS A 47 -4.59 -11.13 4.35
CA HIS A 47 -5.64 -10.67 3.44
C HIS A 47 -6.52 -9.64 4.13
N SER A 48 -7.07 -8.73 3.35
CA SER A 48 -8.01 -7.73 3.83
C SER A 48 -9.41 -8.32 3.95
N THR A 49 -10.14 -7.90 4.98
CA THR A 49 -11.55 -8.27 5.17
C THR A 49 -12.48 -7.10 4.92
N LYS A 50 -11.99 -5.86 5.06
CA LYS A 50 -12.80 -4.67 4.86
C LYS A 50 -11.91 -3.48 4.53
N TRP A 51 -12.34 -2.68 3.54
CA TRP A 51 -11.78 -1.38 3.22
C TRP A 51 -12.88 -0.33 3.25
N CYS A 52 -12.60 0.84 3.83
CA CYS A 52 -13.48 2.00 3.82
C CYS A 52 -12.67 3.21 3.40
N THR A 53 -13.20 4.01 2.46
CA THR A 53 -12.53 5.22 2.01
C THR A 53 -13.54 6.35 1.84
N ASP A 54 -13.14 7.56 2.25
CA ASP A 54 -13.85 8.80 1.98
C ASP A 54 -12.83 9.74 1.34
N VAL A 55 -12.71 9.66 0.02
CA VAL A 55 -11.58 10.23 -0.74
C VAL A 55 -11.78 11.72 -0.94
N ARG A 56 -11.42 12.47 0.09
CA ARG A 56 -11.41 13.95 0.10
C ARG A 56 -10.48 14.41 1.21
N PRO A 57 -9.93 15.63 1.14
CA PRO A 57 -9.15 16.17 2.26
C PRO A 57 -9.98 16.17 3.54
N GLY A 58 -9.42 15.60 4.61
CA GLY A 58 -10.12 15.42 5.88
C GLY A 58 -10.97 14.17 5.96
N GLY A 59 -11.17 13.42 4.86
CA GLY A 59 -11.89 12.16 4.87
C GLY A 59 -11.09 11.07 5.55
N GLN A 60 -11.78 10.07 6.08
CA GLN A 60 -11.15 8.94 6.79
C GLN A 60 -11.02 7.73 5.86
N TRP A 61 -9.99 6.93 6.11
CA TRP A 61 -9.86 5.62 5.46
C TRP A 61 -9.48 4.57 6.50
N SER A 62 -9.86 3.33 6.25
CA SER A 62 -9.47 2.22 7.12
C SER A 62 -9.40 0.92 6.35
N CYS A 63 -8.53 0.03 6.83
CA CYS A 63 -8.38 -1.33 6.33
C CYS A 63 -8.35 -2.28 7.52
N HIS A 64 -9.16 -3.33 7.45
CA HIS A 64 -9.15 -4.43 8.40
C HIS A 64 -8.71 -5.70 7.68
N GLY A 65 -7.96 -6.54 8.36
CA GLY A 65 -7.51 -7.79 7.77
C GLY A 65 -7.07 -8.80 8.80
N VAL A 66 -6.56 -9.91 8.30
CA VAL A 66 -6.13 -11.07 9.10
C VAL A 66 -4.77 -11.53 8.60
N SER A 67 -3.85 -11.76 9.54
CA SER A 67 -2.57 -12.40 9.25
C SER A 67 -2.81 -13.90 9.06
N ASP A 68 -2.35 -14.44 7.94
CA ASP A 68 -2.52 -15.87 7.64
C ASP A 68 -1.55 -16.76 8.42
N ALA A 69 -0.51 -16.18 9.02
CA ALA A 69 0.47 -16.94 9.80
C ALA A 69 -0.13 -17.46 11.12
N ASP A 70 -0.95 -16.64 11.80
CA ASP A 70 -1.45 -16.94 13.14
C ASP A 70 -2.94 -16.62 13.32
N GLY A 71 -3.62 -16.12 12.29
CA GLY A 71 -5.03 -15.75 12.36
C GLY A 71 -5.31 -14.46 13.12
N SER A 72 -4.28 -13.70 13.50
CA SER A 72 -4.48 -12.45 14.24
C SER A 72 -5.05 -11.35 13.35
N ALA A 73 -5.95 -10.55 13.93
CA ALA A 73 -6.54 -9.41 13.25
C ALA A 73 -5.59 -8.22 13.27
N TYR A 74 -5.60 -7.42 12.21
CA TYR A 74 -4.90 -6.16 12.15
C TYR A 74 -5.80 -5.06 11.59
N GLN A 75 -5.45 -3.83 11.87
CA GLN A 75 -6.14 -2.65 11.35
C GLN A 75 -5.13 -1.57 11.01
N VAL A 76 -5.35 -0.87 9.90
CA VAL A 76 -4.63 0.34 9.55
C VAL A 76 -5.67 1.41 9.23
N SER A 77 -5.44 2.63 9.67
CA SER A 77 -6.37 3.73 9.43
C SER A 77 -5.64 5.04 9.29
N GLY A 78 -6.35 6.05 8.80
CA GLY A 78 -5.81 7.38 8.68
C GLY A 78 -6.80 8.37 8.12
N GLU A 79 -6.27 9.55 7.82
CA GLU A 79 -7.00 10.68 7.26
C GLU A 79 -6.33 11.10 5.96
N TYR A 80 -7.12 11.38 4.93
CA TYR A 80 -6.59 11.95 3.69
C TYR A 80 -6.19 13.41 3.92
N LEU A 81 -4.97 13.76 3.50
CA LEU A 81 -4.41 15.10 3.64
C LEU A 81 -4.50 15.86 2.31
N GLU A 82 -3.98 15.26 1.24
CA GLU A 82 -4.02 15.83 -0.10
C GLU A 82 -4.69 14.84 -1.04
N VAL A 83 -5.63 15.34 -1.85
CA VAL A 83 -6.32 14.53 -2.86
C VAL A 83 -6.39 15.34 -4.14
N ASP A 84 -5.58 14.98 -5.13
CA ASP A 84 -5.53 15.64 -6.45
C ASP A 84 -5.51 14.56 -7.54
N PRO A 85 -6.69 13.99 -7.88
CA PRO A 85 -6.77 12.92 -8.86
C PRO A 85 -6.37 13.39 -10.26
N PRO A 86 -5.69 12.56 -11.03
CA PRO A 86 -5.15 11.24 -10.71
C PRO A 86 -3.68 11.29 -10.30
N ARG A 87 -3.19 12.43 -9.86
CA ARG A 87 -1.77 12.75 -9.75
C ARG A 87 -1.19 12.55 -8.36
N LEU A 88 -1.98 12.84 -7.32
CA LEU A 88 -1.46 12.93 -5.95
C LEU A 88 -2.50 12.45 -4.94
N LEU A 89 -2.02 11.67 -3.98
CA LEU A 89 -2.79 11.23 -2.81
C LEU A 89 -1.83 11.17 -1.63
N SER A 90 -2.18 11.83 -0.53
CA SER A 90 -1.43 11.64 0.72
C SER A 90 -2.39 11.43 1.87
N HIS A 91 -1.95 10.67 2.86
CA HIS A 91 -2.77 10.32 4.01
C HIS A 91 -1.90 9.94 5.20
N THR A 92 -2.45 10.05 6.39
CA THR A 92 -1.82 9.52 7.58
C THR A 92 -1.96 8.01 7.62
N TRP A 93 -1.17 7.36 8.46
CA TRP A 93 -1.10 5.92 8.57
C TRP A 93 -0.85 5.54 10.02
N VAL A 94 -1.81 4.84 10.63
CA VAL A 94 -1.71 4.32 11.98
C VAL A 94 -1.98 2.82 11.92
N ALA A 95 -0.95 2.03 12.18
CA ALA A 95 -1.03 0.57 12.10
C ALA A 95 -1.16 -0.02 13.51
N SER A 96 -2.06 -0.99 13.66
CA SER A 96 -2.34 -1.60 14.96
C SER A 96 -1.12 -2.30 15.58
N TRP A 97 -0.17 -2.72 14.74
CA TRP A 97 1.06 -3.39 15.22
C TRP A 97 2.21 -2.45 15.54
N SER A 98 2.05 -1.15 15.31
CA SER A 98 3.09 -0.15 15.54
C SER A 98 2.78 0.76 16.74
N GLY A 99 1.81 0.39 17.57
CA GLY A 99 1.38 1.21 18.70
C GLY A 99 0.77 2.55 18.24
N PRO A 100 0.99 3.64 19.00
CA PRO A 100 0.39 4.94 18.70
C PRO A 100 1.10 5.71 17.58
N MET A 101 2.09 5.11 16.93
CA MET A 101 2.87 5.79 15.88
C MET A 101 1.99 6.22 14.72
N LYS A 102 2.06 7.51 14.38
CA LYS A 102 1.36 8.09 13.25
C LYS A 102 2.37 8.54 12.20
N THR A 103 2.27 7.96 11.02
CA THR A 103 3.17 8.25 9.90
C THR A 103 2.37 8.81 8.73
N VAL A 104 3.05 9.22 7.66
CA VAL A 104 2.40 9.81 6.49
C VAL A 104 2.85 9.07 5.23
N VAL A 105 1.89 8.69 4.40
CA VAL A 105 2.10 8.08 3.10
C VAL A 105 1.75 9.09 2.02
N ARG A 106 2.63 9.26 1.04
CA ARG A 106 2.39 10.12 -0.11
C ARG A 106 2.58 9.31 -1.39
N TRP A 107 1.53 9.29 -2.21
CA TRP A 107 1.51 8.67 -3.53
C TRP A 107 1.61 9.73 -4.60
N GLU A 108 2.57 9.61 -5.49
CA GLU A 108 2.67 10.46 -6.67
C GLU A 108 2.56 9.59 -7.91
N LEU A 109 1.67 9.96 -8.81
CA LEU A 109 1.40 9.24 -10.05
C LEU A 109 1.76 10.14 -11.22
N GLN A 110 2.89 9.86 -11.86
CA GLN A 110 3.40 10.65 -12.96
C GLN A 110 3.13 9.94 -14.28
N PRO A 111 2.41 10.57 -15.23
CA PRO A 111 2.23 9.96 -16.54
C PRO A 111 3.56 9.85 -17.27
N THR A 112 3.77 8.72 -17.95
CA THR A 112 4.95 8.45 -18.76
C THR A 112 4.52 7.93 -20.12
N ALA A 113 5.45 7.81 -21.06
CA ALA A 113 5.16 7.26 -22.37
C ALA A 113 4.62 5.82 -22.30
N GLY A 114 5.05 5.03 -21.29
CA GLY A 114 4.62 3.64 -21.12
C GLY A 114 3.50 3.44 -20.10
N GLY A 115 2.96 4.51 -19.49
CA GLY A 115 1.90 4.40 -18.49
C GLY A 115 2.05 5.37 -17.33
N THR A 116 2.37 4.86 -16.15
CA THR A 116 2.47 5.67 -14.94
C THR A 116 3.69 5.26 -14.12
N LEU A 117 4.49 6.25 -13.74
CA LEU A 117 5.51 6.06 -12.70
C LEU A 117 4.85 6.36 -11.35
N VAL A 118 4.76 5.35 -10.50
CA VAL A 118 4.18 5.46 -9.16
C VAL A 118 5.31 5.58 -8.15
N ARG A 119 5.26 6.64 -7.34
CA ARG A 119 6.18 6.82 -6.22
C ARG A 119 5.41 6.80 -4.92
N VAL A 120 5.93 6.04 -3.95
CA VAL A 120 5.42 6.02 -2.58
C VAL A 120 6.52 6.55 -1.67
N ASN A 121 6.18 7.55 -0.89
CA ASN A 121 7.04 8.05 0.19
C ASN A 121 6.27 7.85 1.51
N HIS A 122 6.86 7.11 2.44
CA HIS A 122 6.28 6.85 3.76
C HIS A 122 7.25 7.40 4.81
N SER A 123 6.83 8.44 5.49
CA SER A 123 7.70 9.19 6.42
C SER A 123 7.12 9.21 7.83
N GLY A 124 7.98 9.60 8.79
CA GLY A 124 7.59 9.70 10.18
C GLY A 124 8.13 8.57 11.06
N PHE A 125 9.17 7.87 10.60
CA PHE A 125 9.78 6.76 11.33
C PHE A 125 10.98 7.17 12.19
N ALA A 126 11.12 8.45 12.50
CA ALA A 126 12.25 8.93 13.32
C ALA A 126 12.32 8.16 14.64
N GLY A 127 13.48 7.58 14.95
CA GLY A 127 13.68 6.79 16.15
C GLY A 127 13.07 5.38 16.10
N ALA A 128 12.55 4.93 14.94
CA ALA A 128 11.92 3.63 14.78
C ALA A 128 12.44 2.86 13.55
N PRO A 129 13.75 2.53 13.49
CA PRO A 129 14.33 1.91 12.30
C PRO A 129 13.76 0.51 12.00
N ALA A 130 13.37 -0.24 13.02
CA ALA A 130 12.75 -1.56 12.80
C ALA A 130 11.39 -1.43 12.15
N ALA A 131 10.58 -0.44 12.55
CA ALA A 131 9.29 -0.17 11.93
C ALA A 131 9.46 0.29 10.49
N ALA A 132 10.44 1.15 10.21
CA ALA A 132 10.75 1.58 8.84
C ALA A 132 11.11 0.40 7.95
N LYS A 133 11.97 -0.50 8.43
CA LYS A 133 12.36 -1.69 7.68
C LYS A 133 11.17 -2.59 7.38
N GLY A 134 10.32 -2.84 8.37
CA GLY A 134 9.13 -3.67 8.19
C GLY A 134 8.15 -3.08 7.18
N HIS A 135 7.93 -1.79 7.22
CA HIS A 135 7.07 -1.11 6.25
C HIS A 135 7.67 -1.10 4.85
N TYR A 136 9.00 -0.92 4.74
CA TYR A 136 9.68 -1.02 3.45
C TYR A 136 9.43 -2.39 2.80
N GLU A 137 9.65 -3.47 3.55
CA GLU A 137 9.42 -4.83 3.06
C GLU A 137 7.96 -5.04 2.65
N GLY A 138 7.03 -4.49 3.43
CA GLY A 138 5.60 -4.51 3.11
C GLY A 138 5.27 -3.77 1.82
N TRP A 139 5.84 -2.58 1.63
CA TRP A 139 5.61 -1.80 0.41
C TRP A 139 6.15 -2.48 -0.85
N VAL A 140 7.26 -3.20 -0.76
CA VAL A 140 7.77 -3.99 -1.90
C VAL A 140 6.70 -4.98 -2.36
N ARG A 141 6.06 -5.68 -1.43
CA ARG A 141 4.96 -6.61 -1.76
C ARG A 141 3.75 -5.88 -2.32
N VAL A 142 3.31 -4.83 -1.64
CA VAL A 142 2.10 -4.08 -2.00
C VAL A 142 2.19 -3.50 -3.40
N LEU A 143 3.31 -2.88 -3.74
CA LEU A 143 3.48 -2.31 -5.08
C LEU A 143 3.52 -3.40 -6.15
N GLY A 144 4.10 -4.56 -5.85
CA GLY A 144 4.08 -5.71 -6.76
C GLY A 144 2.67 -6.25 -6.97
N TRP A 145 1.87 -6.36 -5.92
CA TRP A 145 0.47 -6.81 -6.01
C TRP A 145 -0.39 -5.82 -6.80
N MET A 146 -0.20 -4.52 -6.54
CA MET A 146 -0.93 -3.47 -7.26
C MET A 146 -0.61 -3.53 -8.76
N GLN A 147 0.67 -3.64 -9.10
CA GLN A 147 1.11 -3.75 -10.48
C GLN A 147 0.46 -4.95 -11.18
N ALA A 148 0.52 -6.13 -10.57
CA ALA A 148 -0.05 -7.33 -11.13
C ALA A 148 -1.56 -7.21 -11.31
N PHE A 149 -2.26 -6.60 -10.35
CA PHE A 149 -3.71 -6.37 -10.46
C PHE A 149 -4.04 -5.42 -11.61
N VAL A 150 -3.37 -4.29 -11.69
CA VAL A 150 -3.66 -3.26 -12.71
C VAL A 150 -3.29 -3.75 -14.10
N GLU A 151 -2.16 -4.44 -14.25
CA GLU A 151 -1.65 -4.87 -15.56
C GLU A 151 -2.27 -6.17 -16.06
N THR A 152 -2.59 -7.10 -15.17
CA THR A 152 -3.03 -8.45 -15.56
C THR A 152 -4.36 -8.88 -14.96
N GLY A 153 -4.91 -8.12 -14.01
CA GLY A 153 -6.13 -8.52 -13.30
C GLY A 153 -5.91 -9.52 -12.17
N GLU A 154 -4.66 -9.79 -11.80
CA GLU A 154 -4.36 -10.72 -10.71
C GLU A 154 -4.92 -10.21 -9.39
N THR A 155 -5.57 -11.10 -8.62
CA THR A 155 -6.19 -10.77 -7.34
C THR A 155 -5.59 -11.63 -6.23
N VAL A 156 -5.94 -11.32 -4.97
CA VAL A 156 -5.58 -12.17 -3.82
C VAL A 156 -6.00 -13.62 -4.05
N ALA A 157 -7.20 -13.82 -4.60
CA ALA A 157 -7.74 -15.17 -4.85
C ALA A 157 -6.99 -15.91 -5.95
N SER A 158 -6.46 -15.20 -6.96
CA SER A 158 -5.78 -15.82 -8.09
C SER A 158 -4.27 -15.98 -7.90
N ARG A 159 -3.68 -15.32 -6.91
CA ARG A 159 -2.24 -15.44 -6.63
C ARG A 159 -1.90 -16.78 -6.02
N PRO A 160 -0.71 -17.33 -6.35
CA PRO A 160 -0.24 -18.52 -5.66
C PRO A 160 -0.14 -18.27 -4.14
N ALA A 161 -0.57 -19.24 -3.35
CA ALA A 161 -0.43 -19.16 -1.91
C ALA A 161 1.04 -19.30 -1.51
N VAL A 162 1.44 -18.51 -0.50
CA VAL A 162 2.75 -18.65 0.13
C VAL A 162 2.61 -19.64 1.29
N SER A 163 3.57 -20.55 1.42
CA SER A 163 3.56 -21.52 2.52
C SER A 163 3.68 -20.81 3.87
N VAL A 164 2.73 -21.10 4.76
CA VAL A 164 2.79 -20.60 6.14
C VAL A 164 3.83 -21.43 6.88
N PRO A 165 4.83 -20.81 7.56
CA PRO A 165 5.80 -21.55 8.35
C PRO A 165 5.11 -22.39 9.42
N LYS A 166 5.51 -23.66 9.55
CA LYS A 166 5.04 -24.51 10.64
C LYS A 166 5.91 -24.25 11.86
N ASN A 167 5.28 -23.91 12.98
CA ASN A 167 5.95 -23.78 14.28
C ASN A 167 6.15 -25.14 14.90
#